data_5e7c8eb37d86c37679100c233879b12b
#
_entry.id   5e7c8eb37d86c37679100c233879b12b
#
_cell.length_a   1.000
_cell.length_b   1.000
_cell.length_c   1.000
_cell.angle_alpha   90.00
_cell.angle_beta   90.00
_cell.angle_gamma   90.00
#
_symmetry.space_group_name_H-M   'P 1'
#
loop_
_entity.id
_entity.type
_entity.pdbx_description
1 polymer ?
#
loop_
_entity_poly.entity_id
_entity_poly.type
_entity_poly.pdbx_seq_one_letter_code
_entity_poly.pdbx_strand_id
1 'polypeptide(L)'
;MALRENKLTPIGSNELPIIGADYININTNKPFRVIEYHNKILHIENKWIPAVCYAGVDNAGKLKPKVFVRTLEDFQQNFAALIDNFGDYYKL
;
A
#
# COMPACT_ATOMS: atom_id res chain seq x y z
N MET A 1 15.07 15.88 -14.41
CA MET A 1 14.89 15.33 -14.32
C MET A 1 14.68 14.63 -14.25
N ALA A 2 14.64 14.54 -14.08
CA ALA A 2 14.27 13.75 -13.85
C ALA A 2 14.30 13.11 -13.59
N LEU A 3 14.22 13.17 -13.27
CA LEU A 3 14.10 12.39 -12.88
C LEU A 3 13.94 11.53 -12.74
N ARG A 4 13.72 11.36 -12.55
CA ARG A 4 13.60 10.52 -12.33
C ARG A 4 12.90 9.62 -12.56
N GLU A 5 13.03 9.28 -12.97
CA GLU A 5 12.21 8.45 -13.02
C GLU A 5 12.25 7.64 -12.00
N ASN A 6 11.58 7.78 -11.12
CA ASN A 6 11.59 6.95 -10.05
C ASN A 6 10.85 5.74 -10.33
N LYS A 7 11.54 4.64 -10.29
CA LYS A 7 10.85 3.40 -10.38
C LYS A 7 10.45 3.00 -9.01
N LEU A 8 9.16 2.89 -8.81
CA LEU A 8 8.64 2.45 -7.52
C LEU A 8 8.83 0.94 -7.43
N THR A 9 9.34 0.50 -6.30
CA THR A 9 9.59 -0.90 -6.06
C THR A 9 8.52 -1.45 -5.13
N PRO A 10 7.84 -2.54 -5.52
CA PRO A 10 6.85 -3.16 -4.63
C PRO A 10 7.49 -3.58 -3.32
N ILE A 11 6.68 -3.57 -2.26
CA ILE A 11 7.22 -3.96 -0.95
C ILE A 11 7.66 -5.42 -0.92
N GLY A 12 7.03 -6.28 -1.75
CA GLY A 12 7.47 -7.64 -1.86
C GLY A 12 6.89 -8.54 -0.79
N SER A 13 7.14 -9.85 -0.95
CA SER A 13 6.51 -10.85 -0.11
C SER A 13 7.11 -10.94 1.29
N ASN A 14 8.22 -10.26 1.53
CA ASN A 14 8.88 -10.34 2.84
C ASN A 14 8.43 -9.25 3.80
N GLU A 15 7.56 -8.34 3.35
CA GLU A 15 7.12 -7.26 4.19
C GLU A 15 5.61 -7.26 4.32
N LEU A 16 5.15 -7.12 5.56
CA LEU A 16 3.73 -6.98 5.83
C LEU A 16 3.35 -5.52 5.86
N PRO A 17 2.18 -5.17 5.30
CA PRO A 17 1.72 -3.79 5.37
C PRO A 17 1.52 -3.34 6.81
N ILE A 18 1.85 -2.10 7.08
CA ILE A 18 1.74 -1.54 8.41
C ILE A 18 0.45 -0.76 8.49
N ILE A 19 -0.39 -1.09 9.46
CA ILE A 19 -1.65 -0.39 9.66
C ILE A 19 -1.35 1.06 10.01
N GLY A 20 -2.02 1.97 9.31
CA GLY A 20 -1.80 3.41 9.50
C GLY A 20 -0.70 4.00 8.64
N ALA A 21 0.04 3.17 7.92
CA ALA A 21 1.10 3.67 7.05
C ALA A 21 0.57 3.90 5.65
N ASP A 22 1.25 4.77 4.92
CA ASP A 22 0.86 5.12 3.55
C ASP A 22 1.73 4.36 2.55
N TYR A 23 1.09 3.97 1.47
CA TYR A 23 1.73 3.26 0.38
C TYR A 23 1.27 3.88 -0.93
N ILE A 24 2.05 3.70 -1.98
CA ILE A 24 1.68 4.22 -3.27
C ILE A 24 1.44 3.05 -4.22
N ASN A 25 0.33 3.13 -4.95
CA ASN A 25 0.03 2.13 -5.97
C ASN A 25 0.95 2.38 -7.15
N ILE A 26 1.79 1.40 -7.49
CA ILE A 26 2.81 1.62 -8.51
C ILE A 26 2.21 1.73 -9.91
N ASN A 27 0.98 1.29 -10.11
CA ASN A 27 0.33 1.36 -11.42
C ASN A 27 -0.38 2.69 -11.65
N THR A 28 -0.88 3.31 -10.62
CA THR A 28 -1.63 4.57 -10.73
C THR A 28 -0.89 5.75 -10.14
N ASN A 29 0.14 5.48 -9.36
CA ASN A 29 0.95 6.51 -8.71
C ASN A 29 0.16 7.31 -7.68
N LYS A 30 -0.86 6.70 -7.08
CA LYS A 30 -1.72 7.36 -6.11
C LYS A 30 -1.47 6.81 -4.72
N PRO A 31 -1.58 7.66 -3.68
CA PRO A 31 -1.32 7.22 -2.31
C PRO A 31 -2.54 6.60 -1.67
N PHE A 32 -2.29 5.62 -0.81
CA PHE A 32 -3.32 4.91 -0.06
C PHE A 32 -2.79 4.64 1.34
N ARG A 33 -3.70 4.53 2.29
CA ARG A 33 -3.35 4.21 3.67
C ARG A 33 -3.96 2.88 4.05
N VAL A 34 -3.15 2.03 4.68
CA VAL A 34 -3.61 0.74 5.15
C VAL A 34 -4.47 0.94 6.40
N ILE A 35 -5.68 0.42 6.35
CA ILE A 35 -6.63 0.53 7.46
C ILE A 35 -6.56 -0.71 8.33
N GLU A 36 -6.54 -1.88 7.69
CA GLU A 36 -6.54 -3.14 8.40
C GLU A 36 -5.81 -4.20 7.59
N TYR A 37 -5.25 -5.15 8.31
CA TYR A 37 -4.65 -6.33 7.72
C TYR A 37 -5.09 -7.54 8.53
N HIS A 38 -5.62 -8.54 7.85
CA HIS A 38 -6.11 -9.74 8.50
C HIS A 38 -5.61 -10.98 7.77
N ASN A 39 -5.33 -12.01 8.54
CA ASN A 39 -4.88 -13.27 7.95
C ASN A 39 -6.02 -14.06 7.33
N LYS A 40 -7.27 -13.73 7.67
CA LYS A 40 -8.40 -14.53 7.25
C LYS A 40 -9.60 -13.66 6.96
N ILE A 41 -9.43 -12.73 6.02
CA ILE A 41 -10.53 -11.82 5.73
C ILE A 41 -11.25 -12.16 4.44
N LEU A 42 -10.60 -12.86 3.52
CA LEU A 42 -11.22 -13.25 2.28
C LEU A 42 -11.32 -14.76 2.20
N HIS A 43 -12.50 -15.25 1.80
CA HIS A 43 -12.74 -16.67 1.65
C HIS A 43 -12.90 -16.96 0.17
N ILE A 44 -11.86 -17.53 -0.43
CA ILE A 44 -11.84 -17.82 -1.85
C ILE A 44 -11.53 -19.29 -2.03
N GLU A 45 -12.37 -19.98 -2.80
CA GLU A 45 -12.16 -21.40 -3.11
C GLU A 45 -11.97 -22.22 -1.85
N ASN A 46 -12.85 -21.98 -0.88
CA ASN A 46 -12.85 -22.72 0.39
C ASN A 46 -11.61 -22.49 1.24
N LYS A 47 -10.90 -21.38 1.00
CA LYS A 47 -9.74 -21.03 1.80
C LYS A 47 -9.85 -19.60 2.29
N TRP A 48 -9.45 -19.39 3.54
CA TRP A 48 -9.29 -18.04 4.07
C TRP A 48 -7.89 -17.56 3.73
N ILE A 49 -7.81 -16.41 3.09
CA ILE A 49 -6.51 -15.89 2.68
C ILE A 49 -6.31 -14.51 3.30
N PRO A 50 -5.04 -14.14 3.52
CA PRO A 50 -4.73 -12.83 4.08
C PRO A 50 -5.15 -11.72 3.12
N ALA A 51 -5.63 -10.62 3.68
CA ALA A 51 -6.07 -9.49 2.88
C ALA A 51 -5.76 -8.19 3.57
N VAL A 52 -5.68 -7.13 2.76
CA VAL A 52 -5.35 -5.78 3.21
C VAL A 52 -6.51 -4.88 2.85
N CYS A 53 -6.99 -4.13 3.83
CA CYS A 53 -8.01 -3.10 3.62
C CYS A 53 -7.32 -1.75 3.60
N TYR A 54 -7.64 -0.92 2.61
CA TYR A 54 -6.96 0.35 2.45
C TYR A 54 -7.89 1.35 1.80
N ALA A 55 -7.55 2.62 1.93
CA ALA A 55 -8.33 3.70 1.33
C ALA A 55 -7.40 4.76 0.79
N GLY A 56 -7.88 5.51 -0.20
CA GLY A 56 -7.11 6.59 -0.76
C GLY A 56 -6.85 7.68 0.26
N VAL A 57 -5.84 8.49 0.00
CA VAL A 57 -5.48 9.63 0.84
C VAL A 57 -5.54 10.86 -0.04
N ASP A 58 -6.25 11.90 0.42
CA ASP A 58 -6.35 13.12 -0.36
C ASP A 58 -5.15 14.03 -0.12
N ASN A 59 -5.15 15.20 -0.75
CA ASN A 59 -4.01 16.10 -0.66
C ASN A 59 -3.78 16.66 0.73
N ALA A 60 -4.79 16.58 1.59
CA ALA A 60 -4.67 17.03 2.97
C ALA A 60 -4.26 15.92 3.91
N GLY A 61 -4.00 14.73 3.38
CA GLY A 61 -3.63 13.60 4.20
C GLY A 61 -4.79 12.89 4.85
N LYS A 62 -6.01 13.17 4.41
CA LYS A 62 -7.19 12.54 5.00
C LYS A 62 -7.65 11.37 4.17
N LEU A 63 -8.20 10.37 4.86
CA LEU A 63 -8.73 9.20 4.19
C LEU A 63 -9.96 9.56 3.35
N LYS A 64 -10.00 9.00 2.17
CA LYS A 64 -11.20 9.06 1.35
C LYS A 64 -12.18 8.00 1.85
N PRO A 65 -13.49 8.18 1.57
CA PRO A 65 -14.49 7.30 2.18
C PRO A 65 -14.52 5.89 1.62
N LYS A 66 -14.03 5.69 0.40
CA LYS A 66 -14.13 4.37 -0.22
C LYS A 66 -13.02 3.46 0.27
N VAL A 67 -13.40 2.27 0.72
CA VAL A 67 -12.45 1.28 1.22
C VAL A 67 -12.29 0.18 0.18
N PHE A 68 -11.06 -0.23 -0.03
CA PHE A 68 -10.73 -1.30 -0.96
C PHE A 68 -10.15 -2.48 -0.19
N VAL A 69 -10.26 -3.66 -0.77
CA VAL A 69 -9.68 -4.87 -0.20
C VAL A 69 -8.92 -5.58 -1.31
N ARG A 70 -7.71 -6.01 -1.00
CA ARG A 70 -6.90 -6.85 -1.89
C ARG A 70 -6.33 -8.00 -1.09
N THR A 71 -6.01 -9.09 -1.77
CA THR A 71 -5.22 -10.12 -1.10
C THR A 71 -3.89 -9.53 -0.68
N LEU A 72 -3.29 -10.09 0.37
CA LEU A 72 -1.98 -9.65 0.81
C LEU A 72 -0.97 -9.74 -0.33
N GLU A 73 -0.96 -10.84 -1.04
CA GLU A 73 -0.02 -11.05 -2.13
C GLU A 73 -0.17 -9.98 -3.21
N ASP A 74 -1.41 -9.68 -3.58
CA ASP A 74 -1.67 -8.68 -4.61
C ASP A 74 -1.23 -7.29 -4.15
N PHE A 75 -1.46 -6.97 -2.88
CA PHE A 75 -1.03 -5.70 -2.33
C PHE A 75 0.50 -5.60 -2.35
N GLN A 76 1.18 -6.65 -1.93
CA GLN A 76 2.63 -6.65 -1.87
C GLN A 76 3.27 -6.48 -3.24
N GLN A 77 2.61 -6.92 -4.28
CA GLN A 77 3.15 -6.84 -5.64
C GLN A 77 2.86 -5.51 -6.32
N ASN A 78 1.87 -4.76 -5.83
CA ASN A 78 1.40 -3.57 -6.53
C ASN A 78 1.55 -2.27 -5.74
N PHE A 79 2.10 -2.34 -4.53
CA PHE A 79 2.24 -1.15 -3.71
C PHE A 79 3.66 -1.01 -3.19
N ALA A 80 4.15 0.21 -3.18
CA ALA A 80 5.46 0.55 -2.65
C ALA A 80 5.27 1.37 -1.39
N ALA A 81 6.21 1.26 -0.45
CA ALA A 81 6.15 2.05 0.77
C ALA A 81 6.37 3.52 0.43
N LEU A 82 5.55 4.39 0.97
CA LEU A 82 5.70 5.82 0.81
C LEU A 82 6.48 6.31 2.01
N ILE A 83 7.74 6.32 1.87
CA ILE A 83 8.61 6.73 2.95
C ILE A 83 8.94 8.17 2.82
N ASP A 84 9.45 8.45 3.11
CA ASP A 84 9.94 9.37 2.93
C ASP A 84 10.76 9.85 3.03
N ASN A 85 10.68 9.52 2.75
CA ASN A 85 11.06 9.87 2.63
C ASN A 85 11.57 10.54 2.60
N PHE A 86 11.62 10.72 2.94
CA PHE A 86 11.93 11.27 2.95
C PHE A 86 12.60 11.37 3.34
N GLY A 87 12.67 11.13 3.69
CA GLY A 87 13.11 11.03 3.99
C GLY A 87 13.85 10.59 4.04
N ASP A 88 13.87 10.27 4.26
CA ASP A 88 14.36 9.82 4.13
C ASP A 88 14.70 9.70 3.55
N TYR A 89 14.57 9.94 3.56
CA TYR A 89 14.57 9.93 2.94
C TYR A 89 14.74 10.49 2.61
N TYR A 90 14.87 10.88 2.86
CA TYR A 90 14.86 11.41 2.69
C TYR A 90 15.42 11.74 2.96
N LYS A 91 15.66 11.61 3.25
CA LYS A 91 15.98 11.81 3.48
C LYS A 91 16.52 11.99 3.30
N LEU A 92 16.73 12.13 3.67
CA LEU A 92 17.00 12.46 3.53
C LEU A 92 17.34 12.54 3.48
#